data_ed8a424ba745c369e6c6954d5d6fc2a1
#
_entry.id   ed8a424ba745c369e6c6954d5d6fc2a1
#
_cell.length_a   1.000
_cell.length_b   1.000
_cell.length_c   1.000
_cell.angle_alpha   90.00
_cell.angle_beta   90.00
_cell.angle_gamma   90.00
#
_symmetry.space_group_name_H-M   'P 1'
#
loop_
_entity.id
_entity.type
_entity.pdbx_description
1 polymer ?
#
loop_
_entity_poly.entity_id
_entity_poly.type
_entity_poly.pdbx_seq_one_letter_code
_entity_poly.pdbx_strand_id
1 'polypeptide(L)'
;MELISLKYAIFVIALLVLYYCFPKKYRWYVLLAGSMAYYVIICKWYVLFIIFTICTTYGSTIWIDKLLKKQNAIVKSHKEDWDRQTRKEYKEKGRKKRVAVMLFALLCNFGILAFLKYIPYAGELGLLLPLGISFYTFQSMGYVMDVYREIVEPEKNFLKVALFVSFFPQIIQGPIAIYDKLANQLYEGHSLRLLNLQKGALLVLWGVMKKLVIADRAVNIINFVMDKPMDFSGTYVFFAAVVYALQLYADFSGGIDIVRGIAEMFGITMSTNFNHPYFSRSLTEYWHRWHMTLGDWCRNYIFYPLSISKRFLNFGKWLKPRFGAHISKVLPGCIASVITFIVIGVWHGANMKYLYFGLWNGIVIMLAELFAPVNKKVAGGFFKLTGLREKGIFATIVSVLWTFMLILVGYYFDIAANASTAFHMLFKSVTDFHIGELGINNIILNLGACGLDEYDILLLIICTLLWFFISFVEENKKLDMRDFILSRKLPLRWAIIYLGIFIVIIFGYYGPGVNPADFVYMQF
;
A
#
# COMPACT_ATOMS: atom_id res chain seq x y z
N MET A 1 4.41 -21.55 2.54
CA MET A 1 5.04 -20.96 3.75
C MET A 1 4.37 -19.62 3.99
N GLU A 2 3.44 -19.59 4.88
CA GLU A 2 2.75 -18.35 5.28
C GLU A 2 3.70 -17.44 6.04
N LEU A 3 3.50 -16.13 5.96
CA LEU A 3 4.34 -15.11 6.58
C LEU A 3 4.47 -15.29 8.12
N ILE A 4 3.39 -15.74 8.78
CA ILE A 4 3.37 -16.09 10.20
C ILE A 4 3.33 -17.60 10.35
N SER A 5 4.44 -18.26 10.07
CA SER A 5 4.60 -19.70 10.27
C SER A 5 5.99 -20.04 10.79
N LEU A 6 6.09 -21.12 11.56
CA LEU A 6 7.38 -21.61 12.03
C LEU A 6 8.34 -21.93 10.86
N LYS A 7 7.80 -22.45 9.75
CA LYS A 7 8.59 -22.74 8.53
C LYS A 7 9.20 -21.47 7.94
N TYR A 8 8.45 -20.37 7.93
CA TYR A 8 8.96 -19.09 7.45
C TYR A 8 9.99 -18.49 8.41
N ALA A 9 9.74 -18.55 9.71
CA ALA A 9 10.70 -18.10 10.71
C ALA A 9 12.04 -18.86 10.61
N ILE A 10 12.00 -20.19 10.49
CA ILE A 10 13.22 -21.03 10.30
C ILE A 10 13.93 -20.64 9.00
N PHE A 11 13.20 -20.43 7.90
CA PHE A 11 13.77 -19.98 6.63
C PHE A 11 14.49 -18.64 6.78
N VAL A 12 13.86 -17.65 7.43
CA VAL A 12 14.44 -16.32 7.65
C VAL A 12 15.69 -16.40 8.51
N ILE A 13 15.65 -17.16 9.61
CA ILE A 13 16.81 -17.34 10.51
C ILE A 13 17.96 -18.02 9.77
N ALA A 14 17.70 -19.11 9.05
CA ALA A 14 18.72 -19.82 8.27
C ALA A 14 19.36 -18.90 7.22
N LEU A 15 18.52 -18.13 6.50
CA LEU A 15 19.00 -17.18 5.49
C LEU A 15 19.82 -16.04 6.12
N LEU A 16 19.41 -15.54 7.30
CA LEU A 16 20.11 -14.51 8.03
C LEU A 16 21.51 -14.98 8.47
N VAL A 17 21.61 -16.21 9.01
CA VAL A 17 22.88 -16.82 9.37
C VAL A 17 23.77 -16.96 8.14
N LEU A 18 23.25 -17.53 7.05
CA LEU A 18 24.00 -17.67 5.80
C LEU A 18 24.48 -16.31 5.28
N TYR A 19 23.62 -15.31 5.26
CA TYR A 19 23.94 -13.97 4.79
C TYR A 19 25.13 -13.37 5.54
N TYR A 20 25.15 -13.46 6.85
CA TYR A 20 26.24 -12.89 7.65
C TYR A 20 27.50 -13.76 7.69
N CYS A 21 27.40 -15.07 7.43
CA CYS A 21 28.57 -15.95 7.28
C CYS A 21 29.34 -15.69 5.98
N PHE A 22 28.68 -15.21 4.92
CA PHE A 22 29.36 -14.92 3.66
C PHE A 22 30.10 -13.58 3.69
N PRO A 23 31.23 -13.45 2.93
CA PRO A 23 31.90 -12.18 2.75
C PRO A 23 30.98 -11.13 2.15
N LYS A 24 31.09 -9.86 2.57
CA LYS A 24 30.20 -8.77 2.16
C LYS A 24 29.95 -8.69 0.65
N LYS A 25 30.99 -8.86 -0.15
CA LYS A 25 30.93 -8.83 -1.63
C LYS A 25 29.95 -9.84 -2.23
N TYR A 26 29.70 -10.94 -1.56
CA TYR A 26 28.87 -12.04 -2.07
C TYR A 26 27.50 -12.15 -1.37
N ARG A 27 27.18 -11.30 -0.39
CA ARG A 27 25.94 -11.37 0.38
C ARG A 27 24.69 -11.19 -0.45
N TRP A 28 24.76 -10.37 -1.47
CA TRP A 28 23.64 -10.18 -2.38
C TRP A 28 23.27 -11.45 -3.19
N TYR A 29 24.24 -12.35 -3.46
CA TYR A 29 23.93 -13.65 -4.05
C TYR A 29 23.15 -14.54 -3.09
N VAL A 30 23.44 -14.47 -1.79
CA VAL A 30 22.69 -15.20 -0.75
C VAL A 30 21.26 -14.70 -0.72
N LEU A 31 21.04 -13.38 -0.79
CA LEU A 31 19.70 -12.81 -0.88
C LEU A 31 18.96 -13.25 -2.15
N LEU A 32 19.64 -13.25 -3.29
CA LEU A 32 19.04 -13.70 -4.56
C LEU A 32 18.66 -15.18 -4.48
N ALA A 33 19.58 -16.03 -4.05
CA ALA A 33 19.33 -17.47 -3.93
C ALA A 33 18.19 -17.76 -2.96
N GLY A 34 18.18 -17.10 -1.78
CA GLY A 34 17.09 -17.21 -0.82
C GLY A 34 15.76 -16.72 -1.36
N SER A 35 15.75 -15.59 -2.07
CA SER A 35 14.52 -15.04 -2.68
C SER A 35 13.94 -15.98 -3.75
N MET A 36 14.78 -16.50 -4.63
CA MET A 36 14.34 -17.43 -5.67
C MET A 36 13.89 -18.77 -5.07
N ALA A 37 14.64 -19.31 -4.09
CA ALA A 37 14.26 -20.52 -3.37
C ALA A 37 12.89 -20.38 -2.68
N TYR A 38 12.68 -19.25 -1.98
CA TYR A 38 11.40 -18.93 -1.36
C TYR A 38 10.26 -18.96 -2.38
N TYR A 39 10.45 -18.26 -3.51
CA TYR A 39 9.43 -18.15 -4.55
C TYR A 39 9.13 -19.51 -5.21
N VAL A 40 10.16 -20.32 -5.50
CA VAL A 40 9.99 -21.67 -6.06
C VAL A 40 9.23 -22.59 -5.09
N ILE A 41 9.56 -22.55 -3.79
CA ILE A 41 8.91 -23.38 -2.78
C ILE A 41 7.40 -23.06 -2.66
N ILE A 42 7.03 -21.79 -2.76
CA ILE A 42 5.63 -21.37 -2.62
C ILE A 42 4.87 -21.48 -3.93
N CYS A 43 5.43 -20.91 -4.98
CA CYS A 43 4.72 -20.72 -6.25
C CYS A 43 4.96 -21.86 -7.25
N LYS A 44 5.88 -22.79 -6.96
CA LYS A 44 6.21 -23.92 -7.84
C LYS A 44 6.48 -23.44 -9.28
N TRP A 45 5.77 -23.97 -10.27
CA TRP A 45 5.95 -23.63 -11.68
C TRP A 45 5.56 -22.17 -12.03
N TYR A 46 4.78 -21.47 -11.20
CA TYR A 46 4.47 -20.05 -11.38
C TYR A 46 5.71 -19.14 -11.26
N VAL A 47 6.88 -19.68 -10.87
CA VAL A 47 8.16 -18.97 -10.96
C VAL A 47 8.45 -18.47 -12.38
N LEU A 48 7.86 -19.08 -13.42
CA LEU A 48 8.02 -18.64 -14.80
C LEU A 48 7.50 -17.21 -15.03
N PHE A 49 6.46 -16.76 -14.31
CA PHE A 49 5.94 -15.40 -14.43
C PHE A 49 6.93 -14.36 -13.90
N ILE A 50 7.55 -14.60 -12.76
CA ILE A 50 8.55 -13.65 -12.23
C ILE A 50 9.82 -13.66 -13.08
N ILE A 51 10.26 -14.82 -13.60
CA ILE A 51 11.39 -14.92 -14.53
C ILE A 51 11.07 -14.12 -15.81
N PHE A 52 9.86 -14.26 -16.37
CA PHE A 52 9.43 -13.47 -17.52
C PHE A 52 9.48 -11.97 -17.23
N THR A 53 8.99 -11.54 -16.06
CA THR A 53 9.07 -10.14 -15.64
C THR A 53 10.51 -9.65 -15.50
N ILE A 54 11.41 -10.46 -14.94
CA ILE A 54 12.84 -10.14 -14.84
C ILE A 54 13.46 -9.97 -16.23
N CYS A 55 13.21 -10.92 -17.15
CA CYS A 55 13.74 -10.88 -18.51
C CYS A 55 13.24 -9.68 -19.30
N THR A 56 11.94 -9.40 -19.25
CA THR A 56 11.34 -8.26 -19.96
C THR A 56 11.81 -6.92 -19.39
N THR A 57 11.95 -6.83 -18.06
CA THR A 57 12.46 -5.64 -17.39
C THR A 57 13.91 -5.36 -17.78
N TYR A 58 14.79 -6.35 -17.63
CA TYR A 58 16.20 -6.23 -18.00
C TYR A 58 16.38 -5.92 -19.48
N GLY A 59 15.74 -6.71 -20.34
CA GLY A 59 15.86 -6.54 -21.80
C GLY A 59 15.39 -5.16 -22.26
N SER A 60 14.26 -4.69 -21.75
CA SER A 60 13.70 -3.39 -22.12
C SER A 60 14.55 -2.23 -21.61
N THR A 61 15.06 -2.27 -20.39
CA THR A 61 15.91 -1.21 -19.83
C THR A 61 17.23 -1.09 -20.59
N ILE A 62 17.89 -2.21 -20.88
CA ILE A 62 19.11 -2.23 -21.69
C ILE A 62 18.85 -1.76 -23.12
N TRP A 63 17.72 -2.13 -23.71
CA TRP A 63 17.37 -1.69 -25.07
C TRP A 63 17.09 -0.19 -25.14
N ILE A 64 16.35 0.36 -24.19
CA ILE A 64 16.10 1.81 -24.07
C ILE A 64 17.44 2.57 -23.97
N ASP A 65 18.38 2.12 -23.13
CA ASP A 65 19.69 2.75 -22.97
C ASP A 65 20.52 2.70 -24.26
N LYS A 66 20.56 1.54 -24.94
CA LYS A 66 21.25 1.41 -26.22
C LYS A 66 20.71 2.37 -27.27
N LEU A 67 19.38 2.50 -27.36
CA LEU A 67 18.73 3.45 -28.28
C LEU A 67 19.08 4.90 -27.93
N LEU A 68 19.10 5.24 -26.63
CA LEU A 68 19.44 6.57 -26.14
C LEU A 68 20.91 6.92 -26.46
N LYS A 69 21.84 6.02 -26.12
CA LYS A 69 23.27 6.19 -26.36
C LYS A 69 23.58 6.33 -27.85
N LYS A 70 22.96 5.48 -28.70
CA LYS A 70 23.09 5.59 -30.16
C LYS A 70 22.58 6.93 -30.69
N GLN A 71 21.40 7.36 -30.19
CA GLN A 71 20.85 8.67 -30.57
C GLN A 71 21.78 9.82 -30.18
N ASN A 72 22.29 9.80 -28.93
CA ASN A 72 23.16 10.86 -28.45
C ASN A 72 24.51 10.92 -29.19
N ALA A 73 25.08 9.74 -29.51
CA ALA A 73 26.31 9.65 -30.31
C ALA A 73 26.12 10.27 -31.70
N ILE A 74 25.03 9.93 -32.41
CA ILE A 74 24.72 10.46 -33.75
C ILE A 74 24.45 11.98 -33.71
N VAL A 75 23.69 12.45 -32.70
CA VAL A 75 23.45 13.89 -32.52
C VAL A 75 24.75 14.66 -32.22
N LYS A 76 25.69 14.01 -31.53
CA LYS A 76 27.01 14.60 -31.23
C LYS A 76 27.90 14.65 -32.47
N SER A 77 27.93 13.60 -33.31
CA SER A 77 28.76 13.57 -34.52
C SER A 77 28.31 14.58 -35.59
N HIS A 78 27.01 14.92 -35.64
CA HIS A 78 26.45 15.90 -36.57
C HIS A 78 26.15 17.25 -35.93
N LYS A 79 26.88 17.60 -34.84
CA LYS A 79 26.61 18.84 -34.10
C LYS A 79 26.83 20.10 -34.92
N GLU A 80 27.73 20.07 -35.91
CA GLU A 80 28.06 21.21 -36.77
C GLU A 80 27.21 21.19 -38.06
N ASP A 81 26.85 20.00 -38.55
CA ASP A 81 26.14 19.84 -39.85
C ASP A 81 24.62 20.00 -39.74
N TRP A 82 24.04 19.65 -38.61
CA TRP A 82 22.58 19.67 -38.44
C TRP A 82 22.08 20.99 -37.85
N ASP A 83 21.03 21.53 -38.46
CA ASP A 83 20.28 22.62 -37.87
C ASP A 83 19.46 22.19 -36.64
N ARG A 84 18.92 23.17 -35.91
CA ARG A 84 18.14 22.92 -34.70
C ARG A 84 16.88 22.07 -34.95
N GLN A 85 16.26 22.23 -36.13
CA GLN A 85 15.02 21.53 -36.49
C GLN A 85 15.32 20.06 -36.75
N THR A 86 16.32 19.74 -37.57
CA THR A 86 16.76 18.37 -37.89
C THR A 86 17.16 17.60 -36.64
N ARG A 87 17.92 18.24 -35.74
CA ARG A 87 18.25 17.62 -34.44
C ARG A 87 17.01 17.30 -33.62
N LYS A 88 16.02 18.21 -33.57
CA LYS A 88 14.77 18.00 -32.85
C LYS A 88 13.97 16.84 -33.43
N GLU A 89 13.84 16.77 -34.71
CA GLU A 89 13.13 15.69 -35.42
C GLU A 89 13.80 14.33 -35.20
N TYR A 90 15.13 14.29 -35.28
CA TYR A 90 15.87 13.05 -35.01
C TYR A 90 15.72 12.58 -33.57
N LYS A 91 15.79 13.50 -32.59
CA LYS A 91 15.53 13.20 -31.16
C LYS A 91 14.10 12.70 -30.95
N GLU A 92 13.12 13.27 -31.63
CA GLU A 92 11.72 12.85 -31.55
C GLU A 92 11.51 11.44 -32.11
N LYS A 93 12.13 11.11 -33.25
CA LYS A 93 12.12 9.73 -33.82
C LYS A 93 12.73 8.73 -32.83
N GLY A 94 13.86 9.07 -32.21
CA GLY A 94 14.49 8.21 -31.21
C GLY A 94 13.64 8.06 -29.96
N ARG A 95 12.98 9.12 -29.50
CA ARG A 95 12.03 9.09 -28.38
C ARG A 95 10.85 8.13 -28.67
N LYS A 96 10.26 8.20 -29.88
CA LYS A 96 9.17 7.30 -30.28
C LYS A 96 9.59 5.82 -30.21
N LYS A 97 10.83 5.48 -30.63
CA LYS A 97 11.35 4.11 -30.52
C LYS A 97 11.49 3.67 -29.06
N ARG A 98 12.03 4.54 -28.18
CA ARG A 98 12.13 4.22 -26.74
C ARG A 98 10.76 4.07 -26.07
N VAL A 99 9.78 4.92 -26.46
CA VAL A 99 8.39 4.78 -26.01
C VAL A 99 7.81 3.43 -26.43
N ALA A 100 8.04 2.98 -27.67
CA ALA A 100 7.53 1.69 -28.13
C ALA A 100 8.11 0.52 -27.32
N VAL A 101 9.41 0.55 -26.97
CA VAL A 101 10.02 -0.48 -26.11
C VAL A 101 9.43 -0.45 -24.71
N MET A 102 9.27 0.74 -24.12
CA MET A 102 8.63 0.90 -22.80
C MET A 102 7.19 0.37 -22.83
N LEU A 103 6.38 0.76 -23.81
CA LEU A 103 4.99 0.31 -23.94
C LEU A 103 4.91 -1.21 -24.14
N PHE A 104 5.84 -1.80 -24.90
CA PHE A 104 5.92 -3.26 -25.03
C PHE A 104 6.12 -3.94 -23.67
N ALA A 105 7.08 -3.47 -22.86
CA ALA A 105 7.29 -4.01 -21.51
C ALA A 105 6.06 -3.86 -20.62
N LEU A 106 5.41 -2.67 -20.65
CA LEU A 106 4.19 -2.40 -19.89
C LEU A 106 3.05 -3.33 -20.32
N LEU A 107 2.82 -3.47 -21.64
CA LEU A 107 1.78 -4.35 -22.18
C LEU A 107 2.01 -5.82 -21.83
N CYS A 108 3.25 -6.31 -21.91
CA CYS A 108 3.56 -7.67 -21.52
C CYS A 108 3.25 -7.93 -20.04
N ASN A 109 3.74 -7.08 -19.14
CA ASN A 109 3.64 -7.34 -17.71
C ASN A 109 2.26 -7.00 -17.14
N PHE A 110 1.69 -5.84 -17.45
CA PHE A 110 0.31 -5.51 -17.06
C PHE A 110 -0.72 -6.36 -17.82
N GLY A 111 -0.42 -6.78 -19.06
CA GLY A 111 -1.27 -7.69 -19.82
C GLY A 111 -1.40 -9.06 -19.17
N ILE A 112 -0.29 -9.65 -18.70
CA ILE A 112 -0.31 -10.90 -17.93
C ILE A 112 -1.09 -10.72 -16.63
N LEU A 113 -0.83 -9.64 -15.88
CA LEU A 113 -1.56 -9.34 -14.65
C LEU A 113 -3.07 -9.21 -14.92
N ALA A 114 -3.45 -8.47 -15.97
CA ALA A 114 -4.84 -8.30 -16.36
C ALA A 114 -5.48 -9.62 -16.81
N PHE A 115 -4.77 -10.42 -17.58
CA PHE A 115 -5.24 -11.75 -18.01
C PHE A 115 -5.54 -12.65 -16.80
N LEU A 116 -4.59 -12.76 -15.87
CA LEU A 116 -4.76 -13.63 -14.70
C LEU A 116 -5.81 -13.12 -13.72
N LYS A 117 -6.02 -11.80 -13.64
CA LYS A 117 -6.91 -11.20 -12.64
C LYS A 117 -8.34 -10.98 -13.12
N TYR A 118 -8.54 -10.70 -14.43
CA TYR A 118 -9.84 -10.24 -14.93
C TYR A 118 -10.50 -11.18 -15.94
N ILE A 119 -9.76 -12.14 -16.50
CA ILE A 119 -10.31 -13.02 -17.51
C ILE A 119 -10.71 -14.36 -16.86
N PRO A 120 -12.01 -14.71 -16.80
CA PRO A 120 -12.49 -15.95 -16.19
C PRO A 120 -11.84 -17.22 -16.77
N TYR A 121 -11.49 -17.19 -18.07
CA TYR A 121 -10.81 -18.26 -18.78
C TYR A 121 -9.45 -18.64 -18.13
N ALA A 122 -8.75 -17.72 -17.47
CA ALA A 122 -7.55 -18.05 -16.73
C ALA A 122 -7.84 -19.03 -15.58
N GLY A 123 -8.96 -18.83 -14.87
CA GLY A 123 -9.44 -19.77 -13.83
C GLY A 123 -9.85 -21.13 -14.41
N GLU A 124 -10.50 -21.16 -15.57
CA GLU A 124 -10.85 -22.40 -16.28
C GLU A 124 -9.61 -23.20 -16.70
N LEU A 125 -8.50 -22.51 -17.02
CA LEU A 125 -7.19 -23.13 -17.27
C LEU A 125 -6.47 -23.57 -15.99
N GLY A 126 -7.06 -23.41 -14.80
CA GLY A 126 -6.42 -23.70 -13.51
C GLY A 126 -5.27 -22.75 -13.16
N LEU A 127 -5.21 -21.57 -13.79
CA LEU A 127 -4.19 -20.57 -13.51
C LEU A 127 -4.62 -19.74 -12.31
N LEU A 128 -3.89 -19.88 -11.20
CA LEU A 128 -4.04 -19.04 -10.01
C LEU A 128 -3.18 -17.79 -10.14
N LEU A 129 -3.56 -16.75 -9.40
CA LEU A 129 -2.76 -15.52 -9.32
C LEU A 129 -1.46 -15.81 -8.55
N PRO A 130 -0.26 -15.68 -9.16
CA PRO A 130 0.99 -15.93 -8.47
C PRO A 130 1.21 -14.93 -7.33
N LEU A 131 1.79 -15.40 -6.22
CA LEU A 131 2.09 -14.55 -5.08
C LEU A 131 2.89 -13.31 -5.49
N GLY A 132 2.40 -12.15 -5.10
CA GLY A 132 3.08 -10.87 -5.29
C GLY A 132 3.17 -10.36 -6.72
N ILE A 133 2.47 -10.97 -7.70
CA ILE A 133 2.53 -10.56 -9.11
C ILE A 133 2.17 -9.08 -9.28
N SER A 134 1.19 -8.56 -8.56
CA SER A 134 0.84 -7.13 -8.58
C SER A 134 2.03 -6.28 -8.13
N PHE A 135 2.64 -6.62 -7.00
CA PHE A 135 3.74 -5.84 -6.40
C PHE A 135 4.98 -5.81 -7.28
N TYR A 136 5.48 -6.99 -7.71
CA TYR A 136 6.69 -6.99 -8.55
C TYR A 136 6.45 -6.42 -9.95
N THR A 137 5.21 -6.48 -10.48
CA THR A 137 4.86 -5.82 -11.73
C THR A 137 4.94 -4.30 -11.60
N PHE A 138 4.31 -3.70 -10.57
CA PHE A 138 4.41 -2.26 -10.33
C PHE A 138 5.85 -1.81 -10.13
N GLN A 139 6.62 -2.53 -9.33
CA GLN A 139 8.02 -2.23 -9.06
C GLN A 139 8.88 -2.28 -10.33
N SER A 140 8.76 -3.35 -11.11
CA SER A 140 9.52 -3.55 -12.35
C SER A 140 9.15 -2.52 -13.41
N MET A 141 7.85 -2.25 -13.58
CA MET A 141 7.40 -1.28 -14.57
C MET A 141 7.74 0.16 -14.15
N GLY A 142 7.74 0.47 -12.85
CA GLY A 142 8.29 1.72 -12.35
C GLY A 142 9.76 1.91 -12.75
N TYR A 143 10.58 0.87 -12.56
CA TYR A 143 11.99 0.91 -12.97
C TYR A 143 12.18 1.10 -14.50
N VAL A 144 11.39 0.40 -15.33
CA VAL A 144 11.44 0.61 -16.80
C VAL A 144 11.08 2.06 -17.18
N MET A 145 10.06 2.63 -16.52
CA MET A 145 9.66 4.02 -16.75
C MET A 145 10.71 5.02 -16.26
N ASP A 146 11.40 4.74 -15.16
CA ASP A 146 12.46 5.60 -14.64
C ASP A 146 13.70 5.60 -15.54
N VAL A 147 14.08 4.44 -16.10
CA VAL A 147 15.12 4.35 -17.13
C VAL A 147 14.72 5.09 -18.41
N TYR A 148 13.46 4.96 -18.85
CA TYR A 148 12.96 5.71 -20.01
C TYR A 148 13.00 7.23 -19.79
N ARG A 149 12.72 7.68 -18.57
CA ARG A 149 12.77 9.11 -18.19
C ARG A 149 14.18 9.62 -17.89
N GLU A 150 15.19 8.76 -17.99
CA GLU A 150 16.59 9.10 -17.69
C GLU A 150 16.80 9.51 -16.21
N ILE A 151 15.91 9.02 -15.28
CA ILE A 151 16.01 9.26 -13.85
C ILE A 151 17.07 8.34 -13.23
N VAL A 152 17.14 7.09 -13.70
CA VAL A 152 18.11 6.09 -13.25
C VAL A 152 18.83 5.46 -14.45
N GLU A 153 20.10 5.11 -14.27
CA GLU A 153 20.82 4.32 -15.26
C GLU A 153 20.40 2.83 -15.17
N PRO A 154 20.32 2.11 -16.31
CA PRO A 154 19.99 0.70 -16.28
C PRO A 154 21.09 -0.14 -15.67
N GLU A 155 20.72 -1.05 -14.78
CA GLU A 155 21.63 -2.05 -14.23
C GLU A 155 22.02 -3.05 -15.32
N LYS A 156 23.34 -3.23 -15.50
CA LYS A 156 23.90 -4.11 -16.53
C LYS A 156 23.99 -5.57 -16.10
N ASN A 157 23.91 -5.83 -14.81
CA ASN A 157 23.97 -7.18 -14.26
C ASN A 157 22.55 -7.76 -14.13
N PHE A 158 22.26 -8.77 -14.96
CA PHE A 158 20.96 -9.47 -14.95
C PHE A 158 20.57 -10.00 -13.55
N LEU A 159 21.52 -10.58 -12.82
CA LEU A 159 21.25 -11.15 -11.49
C LEU A 159 20.90 -10.08 -10.44
N LYS A 160 21.45 -8.88 -10.57
CA LYS A 160 21.08 -7.75 -9.71
C LYS A 160 19.65 -7.29 -9.99
N VAL A 161 19.24 -7.20 -11.26
CA VAL A 161 17.84 -6.92 -11.62
C VAL A 161 16.94 -8.05 -11.10
N ALA A 162 17.38 -9.31 -11.23
CA ALA A 162 16.65 -10.44 -10.69
C ALA A 162 16.44 -10.32 -9.16
N LEU A 163 17.47 -9.96 -8.40
CA LEU A 163 17.34 -9.71 -6.96
C LEU A 163 16.37 -8.58 -6.65
N PHE A 164 16.48 -7.46 -7.36
CA PHE A 164 15.58 -6.32 -7.17
C PHE A 164 14.12 -6.72 -7.35
N VAL A 165 13.79 -7.46 -8.41
CA VAL A 165 12.42 -7.91 -8.72
C VAL A 165 11.94 -8.99 -7.74
N SER A 166 12.83 -9.89 -7.30
CA SER A 166 12.47 -11.10 -6.55
C SER A 166 12.72 -11.01 -5.03
N PHE A 167 13.12 -9.87 -4.49
CA PHE A 167 13.49 -9.74 -3.07
C PHE A 167 12.36 -10.24 -2.15
N PHE A 168 12.60 -11.35 -1.43
CA PHE A 168 11.57 -12.14 -0.77
C PHE A 168 10.72 -11.39 0.26
N PRO A 169 11.25 -10.46 1.10
CA PRO A 169 10.38 -9.72 2.01
C PRO A 169 9.38 -8.84 1.27
N GLN A 170 9.77 -8.33 0.10
CA GLN A 170 8.95 -7.42 -0.68
C GLN A 170 7.86 -8.11 -1.46
N ILE A 171 8.14 -9.29 -2.04
CA ILE A 171 7.18 -10.01 -2.88
C ILE A 171 5.93 -10.42 -2.11
N ILE A 172 6.05 -10.71 -0.82
CA ILE A 172 4.94 -11.23 -0.01
C ILE A 172 3.87 -10.16 0.16
N GLN A 173 4.25 -9.01 0.72
CA GLN A 173 3.35 -7.90 1.06
C GLN A 173 4.15 -6.61 1.27
N GLY A 174 5.34 -6.51 0.67
CA GLY A 174 6.24 -5.38 0.91
C GLY A 174 5.76 -4.07 0.26
N PRO A 175 6.31 -2.94 0.69
CA PRO A 175 6.05 -1.65 0.05
C PRO A 175 6.57 -1.66 -1.40
N ILE A 176 5.84 -1.06 -2.34
CA ILE A 176 6.28 -0.94 -3.74
C ILE A 176 7.55 -0.07 -3.79
N ALA A 177 8.70 -0.69 -4.04
CA ALA A 177 9.96 0.01 -4.00
C ALA A 177 10.28 0.76 -5.30
N ILE A 178 10.87 1.93 -5.15
CA ILE A 178 11.51 2.68 -6.23
C ILE A 178 12.95 2.16 -6.35
N TYR A 179 13.44 1.98 -7.59
CA TYR A 179 14.71 1.32 -7.87
C TYR A 179 15.90 1.97 -7.14
N ASP A 180 16.05 3.28 -7.23
CA ASP A 180 17.17 4.01 -6.63
C ASP A 180 17.21 3.94 -5.09
N LYS A 181 16.06 3.76 -4.45
CA LYS A 181 15.95 3.68 -2.98
C LYS A 181 16.30 2.30 -2.42
N LEU A 182 15.99 1.24 -3.14
CA LEU A 182 16.16 -0.13 -2.65
C LEU A 182 17.37 -0.84 -3.27
N ALA A 183 17.61 -0.70 -4.57
CA ALA A 183 18.57 -1.51 -5.31
C ALA A 183 19.99 -1.44 -4.75
N ASN A 184 20.49 -0.24 -4.45
CA ASN A 184 21.82 -0.05 -3.89
C ASN A 184 21.98 -0.79 -2.56
N GLN A 185 20.98 -0.72 -1.68
CA GLN A 185 21.00 -1.42 -0.39
C GLN A 185 21.02 -2.94 -0.56
N LEU A 186 20.36 -3.48 -1.59
CA LEU A 186 20.37 -4.92 -1.88
C LEU A 186 21.74 -5.41 -2.33
N TYR A 187 22.51 -4.57 -3.04
CA TYR A 187 23.79 -4.93 -3.66
C TYR A 187 24.98 -4.70 -2.73
N GLU A 188 24.82 -3.82 -1.75
CA GLU A 188 25.81 -3.58 -0.70
C GLU A 188 25.75 -4.68 0.35
N GLY A 189 26.89 -5.21 0.75
CA GLY A 189 26.94 -6.19 1.84
C GLY A 189 26.94 -5.48 3.20
N HIS A 190 25.83 -5.55 3.93
CA HIS A 190 25.69 -4.89 5.23
C HIS A 190 26.39 -5.67 6.36
N SER A 191 27.04 -4.94 7.28
CA SER A 191 27.62 -5.55 8.49
C SER A 191 26.52 -5.96 9.47
N LEU A 192 26.76 -7.05 10.21
CA LEU A 192 25.92 -7.41 11.34
C LEU A 192 25.95 -6.30 12.40
N ARG A 193 24.81 -5.71 12.67
CA ARG A 193 24.63 -4.70 13.72
C ARG A 193 23.52 -5.17 14.65
N LEU A 194 23.85 -5.29 15.94
CA LEU A 194 22.87 -5.72 16.95
C LEU A 194 21.63 -4.78 16.98
N LEU A 195 21.83 -3.50 16.75
CA LEU A 195 20.74 -2.53 16.70
C LEU A 195 19.73 -2.85 15.58
N ASN A 196 20.20 -3.26 14.39
CA ASN A 196 19.31 -3.62 13.28
C ASN A 196 18.51 -4.89 13.61
N LEU A 197 19.15 -5.88 14.25
CA LEU A 197 18.45 -7.08 14.72
C LEU A 197 17.38 -6.75 15.76
N GLN A 198 17.70 -5.88 16.72
CA GLN A 198 16.76 -5.48 17.78
C GLN A 198 15.60 -4.67 17.22
N LYS A 199 15.86 -3.66 16.37
CA LYS A 199 14.81 -2.85 15.74
C LYS A 199 13.93 -3.69 14.81
N GLY A 200 14.55 -4.57 14.01
CA GLY A 200 13.82 -5.47 13.13
C GLY A 200 12.94 -6.45 13.91
N ALA A 201 13.46 -7.07 14.99
CA ALA A 201 12.70 -8.00 15.82
C ALA A 201 11.50 -7.31 16.52
N LEU A 202 11.69 -6.09 17.04
CA LEU A 202 10.60 -5.30 17.62
C LEU A 202 9.52 -4.97 16.59
N LEU A 203 9.91 -4.65 15.37
CA LEU A 203 8.96 -4.35 14.30
C LEU A 203 8.20 -5.61 13.86
N VAL A 204 8.88 -6.76 13.77
CA VAL A 204 8.23 -8.06 13.52
C VAL A 204 7.23 -8.39 14.63
N LEU A 205 7.63 -8.26 15.89
CA LEU A 205 6.75 -8.53 17.04
C LEU A 205 5.50 -7.63 17.02
N TRP A 206 5.68 -6.35 16.72
CA TRP A 206 4.59 -5.40 16.59
C TRP A 206 3.64 -5.75 15.44
N GLY A 207 4.19 -6.14 14.27
CA GLY A 207 3.40 -6.59 13.13
C GLY A 207 2.61 -7.86 13.41
N VAL A 208 3.24 -8.84 14.07
CA VAL A 208 2.60 -10.11 14.48
C VAL A 208 1.47 -9.84 15.50
N MET A 209 1.69 -8.94 16.46
CA MET A 209 0.65 -8.53 17.41
C MET A 209 -0.57 -7.92 16.71
N LYS A 210 -0.36 -6.99 15.77
CA LYS A 210 -1.45 -6.40 14.99
C LYS A 210 -2.24 -7.45 14.22
N LYS A 211 -1.56 -8.41 13.58
CA LYS A 211 -2.20 -9.48 12.80
C LYS A 211 -2.94 -10.44 13.71
N LEU A 212 -2.24 -11.13 14.63
CA LEU A 212 -2.79 -12.25 15.39
C LEU A 212 -3.73 -11.81 16.52
N VAL A 213 -3.47 -10.67 17.16
CA VAL A 213 -4.28 -10.27 18.31
C VAL A 213 -5.45 -9.37 17.91
N ILE A 214 -5.27 -8.51 16.91
CA ILE A 214 -6.30 -7.53 16.53
C ILE A 214 -7.01 -7.98 15.24
N ALA A 215 -6.29 -8.13 14.12
CA ALA A 215 -6.91 -8.32 12.82
C ALA A 215 -7.68 -9.64 12.70
N ASP A 216 -7.07 -10.77 13.07
CA ASP A 216 -7.68 -12.10 12.92
C ASP A 216 -8.87 -12.30 13.87
N ARG A 217 -8.88 -11.59 14.99
CA ARG A 217 -10.02 -11.59 15.91
C ARG A 217 -11.17 -10.73 15.36
N ALA A 218 -10.85 -9.56 14.81
CA ALA A 218 -11.84 -8.65 14.22
C ALA A 218 -12.56 -9.24 13.01
N VAL A 219 -11.90 -10.10 12.21
CA VAL A 219 -12.50 -10.77 11.04
C VAL A 219 -13.76 -11.57 11.39
N ASN A 220 -13.83 -12.17 12.58
CA ASN A 220 -15.00 -12.94 13.00
C ASN A 220 -16.26 -12.07 13.09
N ILE A 221 -16.14 -10.88 13.70
CA ILE A 221 -17.24 -9.90 13.78
C ILE A 221 -17.65 -9.45 12.38
N ILE A 222 -16.67 -9.19 11.53
CA ILE A 222 -16.90 -8.72 10.15
C ILE A 222 -17.66 -9.76 9.34
N ASN A 223 -17.15 -10.99 9.29
CA ASN A 223 -17.77 -12.07 8.52
C ASN A 223 -19.18 -12.35 9.02
N PHE A 224 -19.38 -12.40 10.35
CA PHE A 224 -20.70 -12.65 10.96
C PHE A 224 -21.77 -11.66 10.49
N VAL A 225 -21.45 -10.37 10.41
CA VAL A 225 -22.41 -9.34 9.97
C VAL A 225 -22.45 -9.22 8.44
N MET A 226 -21.28 -9.28 7.78
CA MET A 226 -21.16 -8.93 6.36
C MET A 226 -21.48 -10.07 5.41
N ASP A 227 -21.55 -11.33 5.89
CA ASP A 227 -22.07 -12.46 5.09
C ASP A 227 -23.56 -12.28 4.78
N LYS A 228 -24.33 -11.71 5.72
CA LYS A 228 -25.76 -11.45 5.58
C LYS A 228 -26.14 -10.06 6.12
N PRO A 229 -25.63 -8.97 5.54
CA PRO A 229 -25.77 -7.63 6.12
C PRO A 229 -27.23 -7.13 6.16
N MET A 230 -28.12 -7.73 5.39
CA MET A 230 -29.55 -7.36 5.40
C MET A 230 -30.33 -7.96 6.60
N ASP A 231 -29.81 -8.99 7.24
CA ASP A 231 -30.41 -9.63 8.42
C ASP A 231 -30.15 -8.83 9.70
N PHE A 232 -29.18 -7.94 9.70
CA PHE A 232 -28.79 -7.08 10.83
C PHE A 232 -29.37 -5.68 10.70
N SER A 233 -29.57 -4.98 11.83
CA SER A 233 -29.90 -3.54 11.80
C SER A 233 -28.76 -2.73 11.18
N GLY A 234 -29.10 -1.53 10.68
CA GLY A 234 -28.10 -0.60 10.14
C GLY A 234 -27.01 -0.21 11.15
N THR A 235 -27.31 -0.29 12.45
CA THR A 235 -26.36 -0.07 13.53
C THR A 235 -25.23 -1.10 13.51
N TYR A 236 -25.56 -2.38 13.41
CA TYR A 236 -24.55 -3.46 13.34
C TYR A 236 -23.78 -3.45 12.03
N VAL A 237 -24.44 -3.11 10.91
CA VAL A 237 -23.76 -2.94 9.61
C VAL A 237 -22.75 -1.78 9.68
N PHE A 238 -23.11 -0.66 10.30
CA PHE A 238 -22.19 0.45 10.53
C PHE A 238 -21.05 0.06 11.46
N PHE A 239 -21.35 -0.59 12.59
CA PHE A 239 -20.35 -1.06 13.55
C PHE A 239 -19.35 -2.02 12.88
N ALA A 240 -19.82 -2.99 12.08
CA ALA A 240 -18.94 -3.90 11.36
C ALA A 240 -18.08 -3.18 10.32
N ALA A 241 -18.55 -2.10 9.68
CA ALA A 241 -17.73 -1.28 8.81
C ALA A 241 -16.62 -0.53 9.58
N VAL A 242 -16.89 -0.08 10.81
CA VAL A 242 -15.86 0.51 11.69
C VAL A 242 -14.84 -0.55 12.12
N VAL A 243 -15.30 -1.75 12.49
CA VAL A 243 -14.41 -2.88 12.82
C VAL A 243 -13.57 -3.30 11.60
N TYR A 244 -14.15 -3.26 10.39
CA TYR A 244 -13.41 -3.50 9.15
C TYR A 244 -12.28 -2.48 8.92
N ALA A 245 -12.54 -1.21 9.16
CA ALA A 245 -11.47 -0.19 9.09
C ALA A 245 -10.30 -0.52 10.01
N LEU A 246 -10.60 -0.95 11.24
CA LEU A 246 -9.58 -1.39 12.21
C LEU A 246 -8.84 -2.64 11.73
N GLN A 247 -9.59 -3.67 11.30
CA GLN A 247 -9.04 -4.94 10.83
C GLN A 247 -8.13 -4.74 9.63
N LEU A 248 -8.60 -4.04 8.60
CA LEU A 248 -7.85 -3.78 7.38
C LEU A 248 -6.52 -3.05 7.66
N TYR A 249 -6.55 -2.07 8.56
CA TYR A 249 -5.33 -1.36 8.94
C TYR A 249 -4.39 -2.23 9.78
N ALA A 250 -4.92 -3.02 10.72
CA ALA A 250 -4.11 -3.93 11.54
C ALA A 250 -3.46 -5.03 10.69
N ASP A 251 -4.24 -5.66 9.79
CA ASP A 251 -3.79 -6.72 8.89
C ASP A 251 -2.71 -6.23 7.94
N PHE A 252 -3.01 -5.19 7.18
CA PHE A 252 -2.12 -4.71 6.15
C PHE A 252 -0.86 -4.05 6.73
N SER A 253 -1.00 -3.16 7.71
CA SER A 253 0.18 -2.57 8.36
C SER A 253 0.98 -3.60 9.14
N GLY A 254 0.34 -4.62 9.70
CA GLY A 254 0.99 -5.73 10.40
C GLY A 254 1.91 -6.52 9.47
N GLY A 255 1.39 -6.94 8.31
CA GLY A 255 2.19 -7.64 7.30
C GLY A 255 3.36 -6.79 6.77
N ILE A 256 3.13 -5.51 6.50
CA ILE A 256 4.18 -4.56 6.09
C ILE A 256 5.27 -4.44 7.17
N ASP A 257 4.90 -4.35 8.45
CA ASP A 257 5.87 -4.22 9.53
C ASP A 257 6.70 -5.49 9.71
N ILE A 258 6.09 -6.68 9.54
CA ILE A 258 6.83 -7.95 9.57
C ILE A 258 7.90 -7.97 8.48
N VAL A 259 7.54 -7.71 7.23
CA VAL A 259 8.51 -7.79 6.12
C VAL A 259 9.57 -6.69 6.17
N ARG A 260 9.22 -5.48 6.63
CA ARG A 260 10.17 -4.39 6.89
C ARG A 260 11.14 -4.73 8.02
N GLY A 261 10.62 -5.30 9.11
CA GLY A 261 11.45 -5.73 10.23
C GLY A 261 12.44 -6.83 9.82
N ILE A 262 12.00 -7.79 9.02
CA ILE A 262 12.89 -8.82 8.46
C ILE A 262 13.98 -8.19 7.58
N ALA A 263 13.62 -7.28 6.66
CA ALA A 263 14.60 -6.59 5.82
C ALA A 263 15.61 -5.78 6.67
N GLU A 264 15.14 -5.12 7.75
CA GLU A 264 16.00 -4.36 8.66
C GLU A 264 17.03 -5.26 9.38
N MET A 265 16.69 -6.51 9.68
CA MET A 265 17.65 -7.49 10.23
C MET A 265 18.79 -7.79 9.26
N PHE A 266 18.57 -7.73 7.94
CA PHE A 266 19.63 -7.84 6.92
C PHE A 266 20.38 -6.53 6.69
N GLY A 267 20.00 -5.44 7.38
CA GLY A 267 20.56 -4.10 7.20
C GLY A 267 19.91 -3.30 6.07
N ILE A 268 18.77 -3.76 5.54
CA ILE A 268 18.05 -3.15 4.42
C ILE A 268 16.85 -2.39 4.94
N THR A 269 16.80 -1.08 4.66
CA THR A 269 15.68 -0.22 5.07
C THR A 269 14.67 -0.09 3.94
N MET A 270 13.48 -0.63 4.15
CA MET A 270 12.35 -0.50 3.21
C MET A 270 11.52 0.75 3.52
N SER A 271 10.87 1.30 2.50
CA SER A 271 9.99 2.48 2.64
C SER A 271 8.83 2.21 3.61
N THR A 272 8.40 3.25 4.32
CA THR A 272 7.17 3.22 5.12
C THR A 272 5.95 3.21 4.20
N ASN A 273 4.90 2.47 4.59
CA ASN A 273 3.68 2.38 3.81
C ASN A 273 2.46 2.98 4.52
N PHE A 274 2.57 3.19 5.82
CA PHE A 274 1.54 3.79 6.67
C PHE A 274 2.14 4.83 7.61
N ASN A 275 1.39 5.92 7.84
CA ASN A 275 1.76 6.96 8.80
C ASN A 275 0.52 7.46 9.53
N HIS A 276 -0.01 6.66 10.48
CA HIS A 276 -1.19 6.95 11.30
C HIS A 276 -2.38 7.52 10.48
N PRO A 277 -2.88 6.79 9.45
CA PRO A 277 -3.80 7.33 8.45
C PRO A 277 -5.13 7.80 9.03
N TYR A 278 -5.61 7.20 10.13
CA TYR A 278 -6.88 7.60 10.76
C TYR A 278 -6.81 8.86 11.61
N PHE A 279 -5.64 9.50 11.74
CA PHE A 279 -5.50 10.86 12.27
C PHE A 279 -5.57 11.96 11.19
N SER A 280 -5.86 11.59 9.95
CA SER A 280 -5.95 12.53 8.83
C SER A 280 -7.16 13.48 8.96
N ARG A 281 -6.94 14.73 8.60
CA ARG A 281 -7.95 15.82 8.66
C ARG A 281 -8.64 16.06 7.32
N SER A 282 -8.26 15.34 6.27
CA SER A 282 -8.87 15.35 4.95
C SER A 282 -8.61 14.03 4.23
N LEU A 283 -9.47 13.71 3.24
CA LEU A 283 -9.29 12.49 2.43
C LEU A 283 -7.99 12.53 1.62
N THR A 284 -7.55 13.72 1.18
CA THR A 284 -6.24 13.90 0.52
C THR A 284 -5.09 13.53 1.47
N GLU A 285 -5.13 14.01 2.71
CA GLU A 285 -4.13 13.66 3.74
C GLU A 285 -4.16 12.17 4.06
N TYR A 286 -5.35 11.56 4.14
CA TYR A 286 -5.49 10.13 4.35
C TYR A 286 -4.72 9.33 3.29
N TRP A 287 -4.88 9.62 2.00
CA TRP A 287 -4.17 8.95 0.91
C TRP A 287 -2.67 9.24 0.86
N HIS A 288 -2.19 10.31 1.51
CA HIS A 288 -0.77 10.54 1.75
C HIS A 288 -0.20 9.74 2.93
N ARG A 289 -1.06 9.15 3.76
CA ARG A 289 -0.70 8.36 4.95
C ARG A 289 -1.06 6.88 4.84
N TRP A 290 -1.97 6.52 3.94
CA TRP A 290 -2.44 5.17 3.65
C TRP A 290 -1.78 4.64 2.38
N HIS A 291 -1.22 3.41 2.45
CA HIS A 291 -0.58 2.73 1.31
C HIS A 291 0.30 3.67 0.48
N MET A 292 1.21 4.37 1.19
CA MET A 292 1.98 5.50 0.67
C MET A 292 2.74 5.16 -0.60
N THR A 293 3.30 3.94 -0.68
CA THR A 293 4.12 3.53 -1.82
C THR A 293 3.30 3.30 -3.09
N LEU A 294 2.06 2.81 -2.99
CA LEU A 294 1.13 2.77 -4.11
C LEU A 294 0.71 4.19 -4.53
N GLY A 295 0.41 5.05 -3.55
CA GLY A 295 0.10 6.46 -3.80
C GLY A 295 1.23 7.18 -4.53
N ASP A 296 2.47 6.98 -4.11
CA ASP A 296 3.67 7.54 -4.75
C ASP A 296 3.84 6.99 -6.17
N TRP A 297 3.63 5.69 -6.38
CA TRP A 297 3.70 5.08 -7.70
C TRP A 297 2.65 5.67 -8.65
N CYS A 298 1.39 5.70 -8.23
CA CYS A 298 0.30 6.27 -9.02
C CYS A 298 0.51 7.76 -9.30
N ARG A 299 1.00 8.51 -8.33
CA ARG A 299 1.33 9.94 -8.50
C ARG A 299 2.43 10.14 -9.54
N ASN A 300 3.52 9.36 -9.47
CA ASN A 300 4.68 9.54 -10.34
C ASN A 300 4.41 9.06 -11.78
N TYR A 301 3.66 7.97 -11.96
CA TYR A 301 3.54 7.31 -13.25
C TYR A 301 2.18 7.48 -13.94
N ILE A 302 1.15 7.94 -13.21
CA ILE A 302 -0.18 8.22 -13.76
C ILE A 302 -0.52 9.70 -13.62
N PHE A 303 -0.62 10.20 -12.40
CA PHE A 303 -1.11 11.55 -12.11
C PHE A 303 -0.25 12.64 -12.74
N TYR A 304 1.07 12.67 -12.48
CA TYR A 304 1.94 13.71 -13.03
C TYR A 304 2.01 13.69 -14.56
N PRO A 305 2.21 12.55 -15.25
CA PRO A 305 2.20 12.52 -16.70
C PRO A 305 0.90 13.05 -17.33
N LEU A 306 -0.25 12.77 -16.70
CA LEU A 306 -1.53 13.30 -17.15
C LEU A 306 -1.64 14.81 -16.90
N SER A 307 -1.41 15.25 -15.65
CA SER A 307 -1.62 16.63 -15.23
C SER A 307 -0.75 17.64 -15.96
N ILE A 308 0.50 17.28 -16.33
CA ILE A 308 1.42 18.13 -17.09
C ILE A 308 1.34 17.93 -18.61
N SER A 309 0.47 17.04 -19.10
CA SER A 309 0.31 16.82 -20.53
C SER A 309 -0.21 18.07 -21.25
N LYS A 310 0.20 18.25 -22.53
CA LYS A 310 -0.27 19.38 -23.34
C LYS A 310 -1.80 19.49 -23.39
N ARG A 311 -2.50 18.33 -23.39
CA ARG A 311 -3.96 18.29 -23.41
C ARG A 311 -4.56 18.91 -22.14
N PHE A 312 -4.06 18.50 -20.97
CA PHE A 312 -4.54 19.02 -19.67
C PHE A 312 -4.16 20.50 -19.48
N LEU A 313 -2.95 20.90 -19.87
CA LEU A 313 -2.52 22.30 -19.81
C LEU A 313 -3.37 23.20 -20.75
N ASN A 314 -3.67 22.74 -21.96
CA ASN A 314 -4.52 23.46 -22.89
C ASN A 314 -5.99 23.52 -22.41
N PHE A 315 -6.49 22.45 -21.80
CA PHE A 315 -7.79 22.42 -21.16
C PHE A 315 -7.88 23.48 -20.03
N GLY A 316 -6.85 23.58 -19.19
CA GLY A 316 -6.78 24.65 -18.19
C GLY A 316 -6.82 26.05 -18.79
N LYS A 317 -6.07 26.30 -19.89
CA LYS A 317 -6.11 27.58 -20.61
C LYS A 317 -7.50 27.87 -21.18
N TRP A 318 -8.19 26.88 -21.71
CA TRP A 318 -9.55 27.00 -22.25
C TRP A 318 -10.59 27.31 -21.16
N LEU A 319 -10.41 26.77 -19.94
CA LEU A 319 -11.29 27.03 -18.79
C LEU A 319 -11.15 28.46 -18.26
N LYS A 320 -9.95 29.05 -18.33
CA LYS A 320 -9.65 30.33 -17.65
C LYS A 320 -10.63 31.49 -17.96
N PRO A 321 -10.95 31.79 -19.24
CA PRO A 321 -11.89 32.86 -19.57
C PRO A 321 -13.37 32.55 -19.22
N ARG A 322 -13.71 31.25 -19.03
CA ARG A 322 -15.09 30.78 -18.81
C ARG A 322 -15.42 30.61 -17.32
N PHE A 323 -14.49 30.11 -16.54
CA PHE A 323 -14.72 29.70 -15.15
C PHE A 323 -13.77 30.35 -14.15
N GLY A 324 -12.90 31.25 -14.61
CA GLY A 324 -11.97 31.98 -13.76
C GLY A 324 -10.68 31.23 -13.42
N ALA A 325 -9.80 31.92 -12.68
CA ALA A 325 -8.44 31.47 -12.43
C ALA A 325 -8.38 30.24 -11.51
N HIS A 326 -9.26 30.13 -10.53
CA HIS A 326 -9.26 29.00 -9.58
C HIS A 326 -9.60 27.68 -10.29
N ILE A 327 -10.74 27.64 -10.97
CA ILE A 327 -11.21 26.42 -11.66
C ILE A 327 -10.25 26.02 -12.77
N SER A 328 -9.72 26.98 -13.53
CA SER A 328 -8.75 26.71 -14.61
C SER A 328 -7.45 26.08 -14.12
N LYS A 329 -7.05 26.39 -12.89
CA LYS A 329 -5.84 25.83 -12.26
C LYS A 329 -6.09 24.46 -11.64
N VAL A 330 -7.23 24.27 -10.99
CA VAL A 330 -7.52 23.13 -10.12
C VAL A 330 -8.17 21.97 -10.90
N LEU A 331 -9.17 22.24 -11.74
CA LEU A 331 -9.99 21.21 -12.40
C LEU A 331 -9.18 20.21 -13.25
N PRO A 332 -8.17 20.60 -14.05
CA PRO A 332 -7.36 19.62 -14.79
C PRO A 332 -6.66 18.64 -13.85
N GLY A 333 -6.06 19.11 -12.75
CA GLY A 333 -5.46 18.26 -11.74
C GLY A 333 -6.47 17.33 -11.06
N CYS A 334 -7.66 17.83 -10.75
CA CYS A 334 -8.75 17.04 -10.18
C CYS A 334 -9.17 15.88 -11.09
N ILE A 335 -9.33 16.15 -12.40
CA ILE A 335 -9.67 15.10 -13.37
C ILE A 335 -8.54 14.05 -13.45
N ALA A 336 -7.28 14.48 -13.46
CA ALA A 336 -6.15 13.55 -13.40
C ALA A 336 -6.17 12.70 -12.12
N SER A 337 -6.58 13.29 -10.98
CA SER A 337 -6.77 12.57 -9.72
C SER A 337 -7.89 11.54 -9.81
N VAL A 338 -9.07 11.91 -10.33
CA VAL A 338 -10.19 10.97 -10.52
C VAL A 338 -9.78 9.79 -11.42
N ILE A 339 -9.08 10.05 -12.53
CA ILE A 339 -8.56 8.98 -13.40
C ILE A 339 -7.61 8.07 -12.62
N THR A 340 -6.74 8.65 -11.79
CA THR A 340 -5.80 7.88 -10.97
C THR A 340 -6.54 6.98 -9.98
N PHE A 341 -7.57 7.47 -9.31
CA PHE A 341 -8.38 6.68 -8.38
C PHE A 341 -9.22 5.61 -9.08
N ILE A 342 -9.70 5.87 -10.31
CA ILE A 342 -10.34 4.84 -11.14
C ILE A 342 -9.35 3.69 -11.42
N VAL A 343 -8.10 4.02 -11.78
CA VAL A 343 -7.06 2.99 -12.01
C VAL A 343 -6.77 2.20 -10.72
N ILE A 344 -6.71 2.86 -9.56
CA ILE A 344 -6.57 2.18 -8.26
C ILE A 344 -7.77 1.26 -8.01
N GLY A 345 -8.99 1.73 -8.24
CA GLY A 345 -10.20 0.92 -8.08
C GLY A 345 -10.19 -0.32 -8.99
N VAL A 346 -9.92 -0.14 -10.29
CA VAL A 346 -9.80 -1.26 -11.24
C VAL A 346 -8.69 -2.23 -10.81
N TRP A 347 -7.56 -1.73 -10.30
CA TRP A 347 -6.49 -2.59 -9.80
C TRP A 347 -6.94 -3.49 -8.62
N HIS A 348 -7.83 -3.02 -7.74
CA HIS A 348 -8.38 -3.85 -6.66
C HIS A 348 -9.14 -5.07 -7.17
N GLY A 349 -9.90 -4.97 -8.27
CA GLY A 349 -10.58 -6.13 -8.83
C GLY A 349 -11.55 -5.81 -9.97
N ALA A 350 -12.08 -6.88 -10.59
CA ALA A 350 -13.01 -6.80 -11.72
C ALA A 350 -14.44 -6.37 -11.34
N ASN A 351 -14.82 -6.49 -10.06
CA ASN A 351 -16.18 -6.17 -9.62
C ASN A 351 -16.43 -4.67 -9.66
N MET A 352 -17.61 -4.26 -10.09
CA MET A 352 -18.02 -2.84 -10.17
C MET A 352 -17.92 -2.09 -8.83
N LYS A 353 -17.99 -2.78 -7.69
CA LYS A 353 -17.80 -2.18 -6.37
C LYS A 353 -16.46 -1.43 -6.27
N TYR A 354 -15.41 -1.95 -6.87
CA TYR A 354 -14.08 -1.33 -6.85
C TYR A 354 -14.01 -0.08 -7.74
N LEU A 355 -14.77 -0.05 -8.84
CA LEU A 355 -14.92 1.17 -9.63
C LEU A 355 -15.60 2.28 -8.81
N TYR A 356 -16.67 1.94 -8.08
CA TYR A 356 -17.35 2.90 -7.19
C TYR A 356 -16.45 3.33 -6.03
N PHE A 357 -15.63 2.44 -5.47
CA PHE A 357 -14.59 2.79 -4.50
C PHE A 357 -13.64 3.86 -5.04
N GLY A 358 -13.10 3.65 -6.25
CA GLY A 358 -12.21 4.60 -6.91
C GLY A 358 -12.91 5.94 -7.21
N LEU A 359 -14.13 5.89 -7.78
CA LEU A 359 -14.93 7.08 -8.09
C LEU A 359 -15.25 7.89 -6.83
N TRP A 360 -15.66 7.23 -5.73
CA TRP A 360 -15.94 7.91 -4.45
C TRP A 360 -14.72 8.72 -3.99
N ASN A 361 -13.57 8.08 -3.88
CA ASN A 361 -12.36 8.76 -3.42
C ASN A 361 -11.94 9.90 -4.36
N GLY A 362 -11.92 9.66 -5.67
CA GLY A 362 -11.54 10.67 -6.65
C GLY A 362 -12.48 11.85 -6.70
N ILE A 363 -13.81 11.63 -6.65
CA ILE A 363 -14.83 12.69 -6.71
C ILE A 363 -14.83 13.49 -5.41
N VAL A 364 -14.75 12.88 -4.24
CA VAL A 364 -14.73 13.61 -2.97
C VAL A 364 -13.50 14.51 -2.88
N ILE A 365 -12.32 14.02 -3.29
CA ILE A 365 -11.10 14.84 -3.36
C ILE A 365 -11.29 15.99 -4.38
N MET A 366 -11.83 15.71 -5.55
CA MET A 366 -12.12 16.73 -6.56
C MET A 366 -13.04 17.81 -6.03
N LEU A 367 -14.16 17.45 -5.38
CA LEU A 367 -15.12 18.40 -4.81
C LEU A 367 -14.48 19.22 -3.68
N ALA A 368 -13.67 18.60 -2.81
CA ALA A 368 -12.96 19.29 -1.75
C ALA A 368 -12.04 20.39 -2.29
N GLU A 369 -11.29 20.12 -3.36
CA GLU A 369 -10.38 21.05 -4.00
C GLU A 369 -11.13 22.15 -4.79
N LEU A 370 -12.17 21.79 -5.55
CA LEU A 370 -12.97 22.75 -6.30
C LEU A 370 -13.69 23.76 -5.39
N PHE A 371 -14.25 23.28 -4.30
CA PHE A 371 -14.97 24.11 -3.33
C PHE A 371 -14.07 24.63 -2.19
N ALA A 372 -12.75 24.45 -2.25
CA ALA A 372 -11.82 24.93 -1.21
C ALA A 372 -12.01 26.41 -0.84
N PRO A 373 -12.22 27.37 -1.77
CA PRO A 373 -12.48 28.76 -1.41
C PRO A 373 -13.80 28.99 -0.64
N VAL A 374 -14.85 28.22 -0.99
CA VAL A 374 -16.14 28.25 -0.33
C VAL A 374 -16.04 27.62 1.06
N ASN A 375 -15.47 26.44 1.14
CA ASN A 375 -15.25 25.72 2.40
C ASN A 375 -14.47 26.57 3.41
N LYS A 376 -13.43 27.29 2.94
CA LYS A 376 -12.66 28.19 3.79
C LYS A 376 -13.49 29.35 4.31
N LYS A 377 -14.39 29.96 3.48
CA LYS A 377 -15.27 31.02 3.93
C LYS A 377 -16.29 30.52 4.95
N VAL A 378 -16.92 29.38 4.69
CA VAL A 378 -17.91 28.77 5.59
C VAL A 378 -17.28 28.42 6.94
N ALA A 379 -16.13 27.73 6.91
CA ALA A 379 -15.40 27.40 8.12
C ALA A 379 -14.97 28.65 8.90
N GLY A 380 -14.42 29.66 8.23
CA GLY A 380 -14.06 30.93 8.87
C GLY A 380 -15.26 31.67 9.50
N GLY A 381 -16.41 31.65 8.83
CA GLY A 381 -17.68 32.17 9.38
C GLY A 381 -18.14 31.42 10.63
N PHE A 382 -18.09 30.08 10.60
CA PHE A 382 -18.43 29.23 11.73
C PHE A 382 -17.53 29.51 12.95
N PHE A 383 -16.21 29.54 12.76
CA PHE A 383 -15.26 29.80 13.84
C PHE A 383 -15.40 31.21 14.42
N LYS A 384 -15.71 32.22 13.57
CA LYS A 384 -15.98 33.56 14.02
C LYS A 384 -17.28 33.65 14.84
N LEU A 385 -18.32 32.92 14.44
CA LEU A 385 -19.61 32.90 15.13
C LEU A 385 -19.52 32.17 16.48
N THR A 386 -18.81 31.06 16.54
CA THR A 386 -18.70 30.19 17.73
C THR A 386 -17.61 30.62 18.70
N GLY A 387 -16.68 31.49 18.32
CA GLY A 387 -15.49 31.82 19.12
C GLY A 387 -14.46 30.72 19.22
N LEU A 388 -14.67 29.60 18.55
CA LEU A 388 -13.73 28.46 18.54
C LEU A 388 -12.51 28.76 17.68
N ARG A 389 -11.36 28.19 18.05
CA ARG A 389 -10.12 28.35 17.26
C ARG A 389 -10.12 27.41 16.06
N GLU A 390 -9.90 27.94 14.86
CA GLU A 390 -9.82 27.18 13.59
C GLU A 390 -8.75 26.04 13.65
N LYS A 391 -7.65 26.27 14.37
CA LYS A 391 -6.58 25.29 14.60
C LYS A 391 -6.64 24.67 16.01
N GLY A 392 -7.79 24.73 16.68
CA GLY A 392 -7.99 24.16 17.99
C GLY A 392 -8.18 22.64 17.96
N ILE A 393 -8.10 22.02 19.16
CA ILE A 393 -8.29 20.58 19.31
C ILE A 393 -9.69 20.13 18.85
N PHE A 394 -10.72 20.91 19.11
CA PHE A 394 -12.09 20.65 18.67
C PHE A 394 -12.19 20.57 17.13
N ALA A 395 -11.66 21.58 16.43
CA ALA A 395 -11.65 21.58 14.97
C ALA A 395 -10.86 20.39 14.39
N THR A 396 -9.77 20.01 15.05
CA THR A 396 -8.98 18.82 14.68
C THR A 396 -9.80 17.54 14.84
N ILE A 397 -10.46 17.35 15.98
CA ILE A 397 -11.27 16.14 16.24
C ILE A 397 -12.42 16.05 15.21
N VAL A 398 -13.16 17.15 14.99
CA VAL A 398 -14.25 17.17 14.01
C VAL A 398 -13.75 16.85 12.61
N SER A 399 -12.60 17.40 12.19
CA SER A 399 -12.02 17.13 10.87
C SER A 399 -11.58 15.66 10.73
N VAL A 400 -10.99 15.08 11.77
CA VAL A 400 -10.59 13.67 11.78
C VAL A 400 -11.80 12.75 11.70
N LEU A 401 -12.83 13.00 12.54
CA LEU A 401 -14.07 12.21 12.52
C LEU A 401 -14.80 12.32 11.18
N TRP A 402 -14.90 13.52 10.63
CA TRP A 402 -15.50 13.73 9.31
C TRP A 402 -14.74 12.97 8.22
N THR A 403 -13.41 13.06 8.22
CA THR A 403 -12.57 12.33 7.27
C THR A 403 -12.75 10.83 7.42
N PHE A 404 -12.82 10.33 8.66
CA PHE A 404 -13.06 8.92 8.92
C PHE A 404 -14.42 8.45 8.38
N MET A 405 -15.49 9.24 8.52
CA MET A 405 -16.79 8.94 7.91
C MET A 405 -16.71 8.85 6.37
N LEU A 406 -15.97 9.74 5.73
CA LEU A 406 -15.75 9.67 4.27
C LEU A 406 -14.97 8.42 3.85
N ILE A 407 -14.00 7.99 4.66
CA ILE A 407 -13.25 6.75 4.45
C ILE A 407 -14.18 5.54 4.58
N LEU A 408 -15.02 5.50 5.61
CA LEU A 408 -15.98 4.41 5.81
C LEU A 408 -16.91 4.21 4.63
N VAL A 409 -17.41 5.28 4.00
CA VAL A 409 -18.21 5.16 2.77
C VAL A 409 -17.44 4.40 1.67
N GLY A 410 -16.15 4.69 1.50
CA GLY A 410 -15.29 3.90 0.60
C GLY A 410 -15.22 2.43 0.99
N TYR A 411 -15.07 2.14 2.27
CA TYR A 411 -14.95 0.78 2.78
C TYR A 411 -16.21 -0.08 2.62
N TYR A 412 -17.40 0.52 2.59
CA TYR A 412 -18.62 -0.23 2.22
C TYR A 412 -18.51 -0.85 0.84
N PHE A 413 -17.92 -0.12 -0.13
CA PHE A 413 -17.67 -0.69 -1.46
C PHE A 413 -16.56 -1.75 -1.47
N ASP A 414 -15.62 -1.67 -0.56
CA ASP A 414 -14.54 -2.66 -0.47
C ASP A 414 -15.04 -3.99 0.12
N ILE A 415 -15.77 -3.94 1.24
CA ILE A 415 -16.21 -5.11 1.98
C ILE A 415 -17.44 -5.81 1.39
N ALA A 416 -18.38 -5.08 0.78
CA ALA A 416 -19.61 -5.64 0.24
C ALA A 416 -19.34 -6.68 -0.85
N ALA A 417 -20.23 -7.65 -1.02
CA ALA A 417 -20.15 -8.66 -2.07
C ALA A 417 -20.18 -8.03 -3.47
N ASN A 418 -21.00 -7.00 -3.67
CA ASN A 418 -21.15 -6.27 -4.93
C ASN A 418 -21.59 -4.82 -4.67
N ALA A 419 -21.64 -4.00 -5.75
CA ALA A 419 -21.99 -2.58 -5.65
C ALA A 419 -23.42 -2.34 -5.13
N SER A 420 -24.39 -3.15 -5.54
CA SER A 420 -25.79 -3.03 -5.06
C SER A 420 -25.86 -3.25 -3.56
N THR A 421 -25.23 -4.30 -3.06
CA THR A 421 -25.15 -4.59 -1.62
C THR A 421 -24.49 -3.43 -0.86
N ALA A 422 -23.42 -2.84 -1.41
CA ALA A 422 -22.75 -1.68 -0.77
C ALA A 422 -23.71 -0.50 -0.61
N PHE A 423 -24.48 -0.16 -1.64
CA PHE A 423 -25.48 0.93 -1.55
C PHE A 423 -26.60 0.62 -0.55
N HIS A 424 -27.10 -0.63 -0.51
CA HIS A 424 -28.10 -1.01 0.48
C HIS A 424 -27.56 -0.94 1.91
N MET A 425 -26.31 -1.39 2.14
CA MET A 425 -25.64 -1.29 3.44
C MET A 425 -25.50 0.16 3.87
N LEU A 426 -25.04 1.06 2.98
CA LEU A 426 -24.93 2.49 3.25
C LEU A 426 -26.30 3.10 3.61
N PHE A 427 -27.32 2.82 2.83
CA PHE A 427 -28.67 3.30 3.06
C PHE A 427 -29.19 2.79 4.42
N LYS A 428 -29.07 1.50 4.68
CA LYS A 428 -29.53 0.87 5.93
C LYS A 428 -28.79 1.43 7.15
N SER A 429 -27.48 1.68 7.06
CA SER A 429 -26.69 2.28 8.13
C SER A 429 -27.13 3.70 8.53
N VAL A 430 -27.92 4.39 7.69
CA VAL A 430 -28.47 5.71 7.98
C VAL A 430 -29.93 5.63 8.40
N THR A 431 -30.74 4.81 7.73
CA THR A 431 -32.19 4.77 7.91
C THR A 431 -32.66 3.84 9.02
N ASP A 432 -31.85 2.83 9.38
CA ASP A 432 -32.15 1.81 10.38
C ASP A 432 -31.11 1.83 11.52
N PHE A 433 -30.73 3.05 11.96
CA PHE A 433 -29.71 3.25 12.99
C PHE A 433 -30.35 3.46 14.36
N HIS A 434 -30.07 2.56 15.30
CA HIS A 434 -30.60 2.55 16.66
C HIS A 434 -29.45 2.65 17.69
N ILE A 435 -29.16 3.83 18.19
CA ILE A 435 -28.01 4.10 19.07
C ILE A 435 -27.99 3.23 20.34
N GLY A 436 -29.16 2.79 20.83
CA GLY A 436 -29.26 1.90 21.97
C GLY A 436 -28.63 0.51 21.76
N GLU A 437 -28.50 0.06 20.51
CA GLU A 437 -27.86 -1.22 20.16
C GLU A 437 -26.33 -1.18 20.31
N LEU A 438 -25.71 0.00 20.37
CA LEU A 438 -24.28 0.17 20.63
C LEU A 438 -23.89 -0.02 22.09
N GLY A 439 -24.85 -0.30 22.98
CA GLY A 439 -24.55 -0.70 24.37
C GLY A 439 -23.71 -1.97 24.43
N ILE A 440 -22.69 -1.99 25.29
CA ILE A 440 -21.72 -3.10 25.40
C ILE A 440 -22.42 -4.46 25.60
N ASN A 441 -23.46 -4.51 26.41
CA ASN A 441 -24.25 -5.73 26.64
C ASN A 441 -24.97 -6.22 25.37
N ASN A 442 -25.51 -5.29 24.56
CA ASN A 442 -26.18 -5.62 23.32
C ASN A 442 -25.18 -6.12 22.27
N ILE A 443 -24.00 -5.50 22.21
CA ILE A 443 -22.91 -5.93 21.34
C ILE A 443 -22.47 -7.35 21.72
N ILE A 444 -22.25 -7.63 22.99
CA ILE A 444 -21.84 -8.97 23.46
C ILE A 444 -22.94 -9.99 23.18
N LEU A 445 -24.21 -9.68 23.49
CA LEU A 445 -25.34 -10.60 23.27
C LEU A 445 -25.55 -10.92 21.80
N ASN A 446 -25.53 -9.92 20.93
CA ASN A 446 -25.85 -10.10 19.51
C ASN A 446 -24.66 -10.56 18.67
N LEU A 447 -23.44 -10.26 19.09
CA LEU A 447 -22.21 -10.73 18.43
C LEU A 447 -21.62 -12.00 19.08
N GLY A 448 -22.15 -12.48 20.18
CA GLY A 448 -21.70 -13.73 20.82
C GLY A 448 -21.79 -14.97 19.93
N ALA A 449 -22.64 -14.92 18.89
CA ALA A 449 -22.72 -15.96 17.86
C ALA A 449 -21.60 -15.89 16.79
N CYS A 450 -20.73 -14.84 16.82
CA CYS A 450 -19.61 -14.72 15.87
C CYS A 450 -18.40 -15.61 16.22
N GLY A 451 -18.49 -16.42 17.27
CA GLY A 451 -17.42 -17.32 17.73
C GLY A 451 -16.39 -16.64 18.66
N LEU A 452 -16.64 -15.42 19.10
CA LEU A 452 -15.83 -14.71 20.10
C LEU A 452 -16.59 -14.66 21.43
N ASP A 453 -15.87 -14.90 22.51
CA ASP A 453 -16.43 -14.70 23.86
C ASP A 453 -16.25 -13.24 24.34
N GLU A 454 -16.76 -12.95 25.54
CA GLU A 454 -16.68 -11.62 26.14
C GLU A 454 -15.23 -11.17 26.42
N TYR A 455 -14.34 -12.12 26.72
CA TYR A 455 -12.91 -11.85 26.95
C TYR A 455 -12.19 -11.52 25.64
N ASP A 456 -12.55 -12.19 24.53
CA ASP A 456 -12.04 -11.88 23.19
C ASP A 456 -12.40 -10.46 22.76
N ILE A 457 -13.64 -10.05 22.99
CA ILE A 457 -14.13 -8.69 22.68
C ILE A 457 -13.41 -7.66 23.57
N LEU A 458 -13.29 -7.93 24.86
CA LEU A 458 -12.58 -7.04 25.79
C LEU A 458 -11.11 -6.89 25.40
N LEU A 459 -10.46 -7.99 25.07
CA LEU A 459 -9.06 -8.00 24.61
C LEU A 459 -8.88 -7.20 23.33
N LEU A 460 -9.78 -7.37 22.35
CA LEU A 460 -9.77 -6.60 21.12
C LEU A 460 -9.86 -5.09 21.39
N ILE A 461 -10.76 -4.69 22.31
CA ILE A 461 -10.91 -3.29 22.71
C ILE A 461 -9.63 -2.78 23.38
N ILE A 462 -9.09 -3.50 24.37
CA ILE A 462 -7.89 -3.08 25.11
C ILE A 462 -6.69 -2.95 24.16
N CYS A 463 -6.44 -3.95 23.31
CA CYS A 463 -5.31 -3.92 22.38
C CYS A 463 -5.47 -2.81 21.32
N THR A 464 -6.70 -2.55 20.86
CA THR A 464 -7.00 -1.44 19.96
C THR A 464 -6.74 -0.09 20.60
N LEU A 465 -7.19 0.11 21.85
CA LEU A 465 -6.94 1.35 22.59
C LEU A 465 -5.45 1.56 22.86
N LEU A 466 -4.72 0.50 23.20
CA LEU A 466 -3.26 0.55 23.36
C LEU A 466 -2.56 0.94 22.07
N TRP A 467 -2.96 0.32 20.95
CA TRP A 467 -2.42 0.66 19.63
C TRP A 467 -2.72 2.11 19.24
N PHE A 468 -3.97 2.55 19.47
CA PHE A 468 -4.36 3.94 19.24
C PHE A 468 -3.55 4.91 20.10
N PHE A 469 -3.34 4.61 21.38
CA PHE A 469 -2.53 5.43 22.28
C PHE A 469 -1.08 5.52 21.83
N ILE A 470 -0.46 4.40 21.45
CA ILE A 470 0.92 4.38 20.93
C ILE A 470 1.00 5.24 19.66
N SER A 471 0.07 5.04 18.71
CA SER A 471 0.01 5.83 17.47
C SER A 471 -0.19 7.33 17.74
N PHE A 472 -1.00 7.67 18.73
CA PHE A 472 -1.20 9.07 19.15
C PHE A 472 0.07 9.69 19.72
N VAL A 473 0.83 8.95 20.52
CA VAL A 473 2.10 9.40 21.08
C VAL A 473 3.15 9.59 19.96
N GLU A 474 3.25 8.64 19.04
CA GLU A 474 4.17 8.73 17.89
C GLU A 474 3.83 9.92 16.99
N GLU A 475 2.53 10.14 16.67
CA GLU A 475 2.08 11.27 15.84
C GLU A 475 2.42 12.62 16.48
N ASN A 476 2.14 12.78 17.79
CA ASN A 476 2.31 14.08 18.44
C ASN A 476 3.77 14.36 18.84
N LYS A 477 4.53 13.35 19.26
CA LYS A 477 5.92 13.52 19.73
C LYS A 477 6.95 13.29 18.62
N LYS A 478 6.52 12.82 17.43
CA LYS A 478 7.40 12.43 16.31
C LYS A 478 8.50 11.47 16.75
N LEU A 479 8.15 10.49 17.59
CA LEU A 479 9.05 9.57 18.25
C LEU A 479 8.86 8.17 17.66
N ASP A 480 9.94 7.47 17.33
CA ASP A 480 9.88 6.03 17.00
C ASP A 480 9.84 5.25 18.32
N MET A 481 8.74 4.49 18.53
CA MET A 481 8.56 3.71 19.75
C MET A 481 9.65 2.66 19.96
N ARG A 482 10.25 2.15 18.86
CA ARG A 482 11.37 1.19 18.96
C ARG A 482 12.62 1.85 19.54
N ASP A 483 12.93 3.08 19.14
CA ASP A 483 14.04 3.86 19.71
C ASP A 483 13.76 4.20 21.18
N PHE A 484 12.53 4.53 21.50
CA PHE A 484 12.12 4.75 22.89
C PHE A 484 12.33 3.50 23.75
N ILE A 485 11.90 2.32 23.33
CA ILE A 485 12.08 1.06 24.06
C ILE A 485 13.56 0.74 24.23
N LEU A 486 14.33 0.82 23.14
CA LEU A 486 15.75 0.46 23.13
C LEU A 486 16.61 1.43 23.96
N SER A 487 16.16 2.67 24.18
CA SER A 487 16.82 3.64 25.04
C SER A 487 16.61 3.41 26.56
N ARG A 488 15.69 2.49 26.93
CA ARG A 488 15.40 2.22 28.34
C ARG A 488 16.48 1.35 29.00
N LYS A 489 16.56 1.41 30.33
CA LYS A 489 17.42 0.52 31.14
C LYS A 489 17.07 -0.95 30.84
N LEU A 490 18.09 -1.80 30.89
CA LEU A 490 17.99 -3.21 30.48
C LEU A 490 16.78 -3.97 31.08
N PRO A 491 16.48 -3.88 32.39
CA PRO A 491 15.33 -4.63 32.97
C PRO A 491 13.99 -4.17 32.38
N LEU A 492 13.78 -2.85 32.25
CA LEU A 492 12.52 -2.31 31.70
C LEU A 492 12.37 -2.66 30.21
N ARG A 493 13.47 -2.58 29.43
CA ARG A 493 13.47 -2.98 28.05
C ARG A 493 13.06 -4.43 27.86
N TRP A 494 13.65 -5.33 28.61
CA TRP A 494 13.29 -6.75 28.56
C TRP A 494 11.87 -7.02 29.06
N ALA A 495 11.42 -6.34 30.11
CA ALA A 495 10.04 -6.45 30.59
C ALA A 495 9.04 -6.10 29.48
N ILE A 496 9.26 -5.01 28.73
CA ILE A 496 8.39 -4.61 27.61
C ILE A 496 8.43 -5.64 26.48
N ILE A 497 9.62 -6.15 26.13
CA ILE A 497 9.77 -7.16 25.07
C ILE A 497 9.08 -8.47 25.44
N TYR A 498 9.31 -8.99 26.66
CA TYR A 498 8.65 -10.22 27.13
C TYR A 498 7.15 -10.04 27.24
N LEU A 499 6.67 -8.89 27.72
CA LEU A 499 5.23 -8.59 27.74
C LEU A 499 4.64 -8.69 26.34
N GLY A 500 5.28 -8.08 25.32
CA GLY A 500 4.83 -8.17 23.93
C GLY A 500 4.83 -9.62 23.40
N ILE A 501 5.87 -10.39 23.72
CA ILE A 501 5.95 -11.81 23.32
C ILE A 501 4.83 -12.62 24.01
N PHE A 502 4.60 -12.44 25.31
CA PHE A 502 3.53 -13.13 26.05
C PHE A 502 2.14 -12.73 25.55
N ILE A 503 1.93 -11.44 25.20
CA ILE A 503 0.67 -11.01 24.59
C ILE A 503 0.41 -11.79 23.29
N VAL A 504 1.40 -11.95 22.43
CA VAL A 504 1.25 -12.70 21.18
C VAL A 504 1.03 -14.20 21.45
N ILE A 505 1.80 -14.81 22.36
CA ILE A 505 1.72 -16.26 22.63
C ILE A 505 0.39 -16.62 23.31
N ILE A 506 -0.06 -15.83 24.28
CA ILE A 506 -1.24 -16.14 25.10
C ILE A 506 -2.52 -15.70 24.38
N PHE A 507 -2.49 -14.54 23.75
CA PHE A 507 -3.67 -13.89 23.21
C PHE A 507 -3.72 -13.86 21.67
N GLY A 508 -2.75 -14.45 20.98
CA GLY A 508 -2.83 -14.60 19.52
C GLY A 508 -4.03 -15.47 19.14
N TYR A 509 -4.73 -15.10 18.05
CA TYR A 509 -5.84 -15.88 17.53
C TYR A 509 -5.33 -16.98 16.60
N TYR A 510 -4.95 -18.12 17.20
CA TYR A 510 -4.40 -19.29 16.49
C TYR A 510 -4.60 -20.57 17.35
N GLY A 511 -4.47 -21.74 16.74
CA GLY A 511 -4.55 -23.02 17.45
C GLY A 511 -5.53 -24.00 16.78
N PRO A 512 -5.79 -25.16 17.42
CA PRO A 512 -6.74 -26.13 16.92
C PRO A 512 -8.15 -25.54 16.80
N GLY A 513 -8.79 -25.67 15.63
CA GLY A 513 -10.14 -25.16 15.36
C GLY A 513 -10.19 -23.69 14.94
N VAL A 514 -9.07 -22.97 14.91
CA VAL A 514 -8.97 -21.62 14.40
C VAL A 514 -8.43 -21.65 12.96
N ASN A 515 -9.18 -21.09 12.02
CA ASN A 515 -8.71 -20.82 10.68
C ASN A 515 -8.21 -19.37 10.63
N PRO A 516 -6.89 -19.10 10.68
CA PRO A 516 -6.39 -17.76 10.55
C PRO A 516 -6.79 -17.20 9.17
N ALA A 517 -7.25 -15.97 9.14
CA ALA A 517 -7.55 -15.33 7.88
C ALA A 517 -6.24 -15.08 7.09
N ASP A 518 -6.26 -15.36 5.79
CA ASP A 518 -5.19 -14.92 4.91
C ASP A 518 -5.04 -13.40 5.00
N PHE A 519 -3.83 -12.90 4.81
CA PHE A 519 -3.65 -11.46 4.70
C PHE A 519 -4.52 -10.90 3.58
N VAL A 520 -5.21 -9.79 3.84
CA VAL A 520 -6.16 -9.19 2.89
C VAL A 520 -5.53 -8.99 1.51
N TYR A 521 -4.27 -8.58 1.44
CA TYR A 521 -3.57 -8.39 0.15
C TYR A 521 -3.07 -9.67 -0.53
N MET A 522 -3.18 -10.84 0.08
CA MET A 522 -2.97 -12.11 -0.61
C MET A 522 -4.22 -12.58 -1.39
N GLN A 523 -5.35 -11.95 -1.13
CA GLN A 523 -6.63 -12.26 -1.78
C GLN A 523 -6.87 -11.42 -3.05
N PHE A 524 -6.04 -10.39 -3.28
CA PHE A 524 -6.11 -9.50 -4.45
C PHE A 524 -5.11 -9.92 -5.56
#